data_c64df147af6666482046b6aa35b3e58c
#
_entry.id   c64df147af6666482046b6aa35b3e58c
#
_cell.length_a   1.000
_cell.length_b   1.000
_cell.length_c   1.000
_cell.angle_alpha   90.00
_cell.angle_beta   90.00
_cell.angle_gamma   90.00
#
_symmetry.space_group_name_H-M   'P 1'
#
loop_
_entity.id
_entity.type
_entity.pdbx_description
1 polymer ?
#
loop_
_entity_poly.entity_id
_entity_poly.type
_entity_poly.pdbx_seq_one_letter_code
_entity_poly.pdbx_strand_id
1 'polypeptide(L)'
;LDPEIKLNLFTFKWGDKYGHDYVNRLYHSLKQHCSVPFTFTCITDNPEGIQREIGLLDYNQIGPDSWRVYPQNQIFTREKLCLFDLDIPGTKGWIDLDVLIHGDITEMVSRDFEKPTFILNHWNMGNKNSFKWFGKGSDCHVNSSFVFWQDAQWLFDYTDVNQQKLFFTYKSLDKYLYYQHWRTDRLAFWEEGLVDNFNFSDPPHIEREDVKITLFNTSHIIIQGMDIEAYELDETKGMWPYEYWTNYETN
;
A
#
# COMPACT_ATOMS: atom_id res chain seq x y z
N LEU A 1 15.55 -5.55 -20.71
CA LEU A 1 15.31 -4.61 -19.62
C LEU A 1 16.09 -3.33 -19.92
N ASP A 2 15.39 -2.20 -19.94
CA ASP A 2 16.00 -0.91 -20.15
C ASP A 2 16.95 -0.63 -18.95
N PRO A 3 18.25 -0.39 -19.18
CA PRO A 3 19.20 -0.19 -18.09
C PRO A 3 18.95 1.10 -17.28
N GLU A 4 18.05 1.99 -17.73
CA GLU A 4 17.68 3.20 -17.03
C GLU A 4 16.54 3.00 -16.01
N ILE A 5 15.75 1.91 -16.10
CA ILE A 5 14.66 1.65 -15.18
C ILE A 5 15.22 1.13 -13.86
N LYS A 6 15.13 1.97 -12.83
CA LYS A 6 15.61 1.66 -11.48
C LYS A 6 14.48 1.29 -10.49
N LEU A 7 13.22 1.52 -10.87
CA LEU A 7 12.07 1.39 -9.98
C LEU A 7 11.00 0.47 -10.57
N ASN A 8 10.67 -0.61 -9.86
CA ASN A 8 9.65 -1.57 -10.24
C ASN A 8 8.49 -1.52 -9.24
N LEU A 9 7.36 -0.98 -9.66
CA LEU A 9 6.19 -0.76 -8.82
C LEU A 9 5.11 -1.79 -9.10
N PHE A 10 4.46 -2.23 -8.02
CA PHE A 10 3.39 -3.22 -8.06
C PHE A 10 2.16 -2.70 -7.33
N THR A 11 0.99 -3.13 -7.79
CA THR A 11 -0.27 -3.01 -7.05
C THR A 11 -1.07 -4.30 -7.18
N PHE A 12 -2.00 -4.50 -6.25
CA PHE A 12 -2.86 -5.67 -6.24
C PHE A 12 -4.32 -5.25 -6.42
N LYS A 13 -4.97 -5.81 -7.44
CA LYS A 13 -6.40 -5.69 -7.68
C LYS A 13 -7.00 -7.07 -7.86
N TRP A 14 -7.74 -7.55 -6.87
CA TRP A 14 -8.40 -8.84 -6.93
C TRP A 14 -9.80 -8.76 -6.29
N GLY A 15 -10.71 -9.60 -6.79
CA GLY A 15 -12.12 -9.54 -6.41
C GLY A 15 -12.78 -8.22 -6.83
N ASP A 16 -13.89 -7.89 -6.17
CA ASP A 16 -14.80 -6.82 -6.60
C ASP A 16 -14.72 -5.54 -5.75
N LYS A 17 -13.75 -5.47 -4.79
CA LYS A 17 -13.64 -4.32 -3.88
C LYS A 17 -13.25 -3.03 -4.61
N TYR A 18 -12.33 -3.12 -5.57
CA TYR A 18 -11.81 -2.00 -6.36
C TYR A 18 -11.97 -2.25 -7.85
N GLY A 19 -12.43 -1.25 -8.60
CA GLY A 19 -12.48 -1.26 -10.05
C GLY A 19 -11.11 -1.01 -10.69
N HIS A 20 -11.05 -1.15 -12.01
CA HIS A 20 -9.84 -0.84 -12.81
C HIS A 20 -9.46 0.64 -12.75
N ASP A 21 -10.43 1.51 -12.51
CA ASP A 21 -10.24 2.95 -12.36
C ASP A 21 -9.27 3.29 -11.21
N TYR A 22 -9.28 2.55 -10.12
CA TYR A 22 -8.31 2.71 -9.03
C TYR A 22 -6.87 2.44 -9.48
N VAL A 23 -6.68 1.38 -10.28
CA VAL A 23 -5.36 1.04 -10.83
C VAL A 23 -4.87 2.13 -11.77
N ASN A 24 -5.75 2.57 -12.69
CA ASN A 24 -5.43 3.58 -13.69
C ASN A 24 -5.09 4.93 -13.03
N ARG A 25 -5.86 5.34 -12.03
CA ARG A 25 -5.62 6.59 -11.28
C ARG A 25 -4.32 6.54 -10.48
N LEU A 26 -4.04 5.44 -9.81
CA LEU A 26 -2.76 5.26 -9.11
C LEU A 26 -1.59 5.38 -10.09
N TYR A 27 -1.68 4.78 -11.28
CA TYR A 27 -0.67 4.92 -12.32
C TYR A 27 -0.48 6.38 -12.77
N HIS A 28 -1.56 7.13 -12.98
CA HIS A 28 -1.49 8.55 -13.36
C HIS A 28 -0.91 9.41 -12.24
N SER A 29 -1.29 9.17 -10.99
CA SER A 29 -0.72 9.91 -9.86
C SER A 29 0.79 9.66 -9.74
N LEU A 30 1.24 8.43 -9.96
CA LEU A 30 2.66 8.09 -10.02
C LEU A 30 3.38 8.85 -11.16
N LYS A 31 2.80 8.89 -12.35
CA LYS A 31 3.38 9.65 -13.48
C LYS A 31 3.48 11.15 -13.20
N GLN A 32 2.55 11.70 -12.42
CA GLN A 32 2.54 13.12 -12.08
C GLN A 32 3.53 13.47 -10.95
N HIS A 33 3.71 12.56 -9.99
CA HIS A 33 4.42 12.83 -8.74
C HIS A 33 5.72 12.03 -8.56
N CYS A 34 6.17 11.30 -9.57
CA CYS A 34 7.43 10.57 -9.54
C CYS A 34 8.21 10.81 -10.83
N SER A 35 9.36 11.49 -10.73
CA SER A 35 10.25 11.77 -11.86
C SER A 35 11.24 10.63 -12.13
N VAL A 36 11.34 9.64 -11.25
CA VAL A 36 12.16 8.44 -11.49
C VAL A 36 11.50 7.57 -12.54
N PRO A 37 12.20 7.11 -13.58
CA PRO A 37 11.66 6.13 -14.51
C PRO A 37 11.25 4.84 -13.81
N PHE A 38 10.03 4.38 -14.05
CA PHE A 38 9.48 3.20 -13.40
C PHE A 38 8.72 2.29 -14.35
N THR A 39 8.64 1.02 -13.99
CA THR A 39 7.59 0.11 -14.47
C THR A 39 6.46 0.06 -13.44
N PHE A 40 5.23 -0.09 -13.90
CA PHE A 40 4.09 -0.31 -13.02
C PHE A 40 3.32 -1.55 -13.44
N THR A 41 3.14 -2.49 -12.52
CA THR A 41 2.52 -3.78 -12.77
C THR A 41 1.35 -4.01 -11.83
N CYS A 42 0.18 -4.32 -12.37
CA CYS A 42 -0.99 -4.72 -11.61
C CYS A 42 -1.08 -6.25 -11.54
N ILE A 43 -1.17 -6.78 -10.34
CA ILE A 43 -1.41 -8.19 -10.07
C ILE A 43 -2.91 -8.37 -9.87
N THR A 44 -3.58 -9.02 -10.83
CA THR A 44 -5.04 -9.03 -10.89
C THR A 44 -5.61 -10.36 -11.38
N ASP A 45 -6.80 -10.69 -10.93
CA ASP A 45 -7.65 -11.78 -11.43
C ASP A 45 -8.56 -11.33 -12.58
N ASN A 46 -8.72 -10.00 -12.78
CA ASN A 46 -9.49 -9.43 -13.86
C ASN A 46 -8.81 -8.18 -14.43
N PRO A 47 -8.16 -8.26 -15.61
CA PRO A 47 -7.44 -7.16 -16.25
C PRO A 47 -8.33 -6.19 -17.04
N GLU A 48 -9.64 -6.45 -17.13
CA GLU A 48 -10.56 -5.63 -17.92
C GLU A 48 -10.54 -4.16 -17.47
N GLY A 49 -10.40 -3.24 -18.44
CA GLY A 49 -10.38 -1.80 -18.20
C GLY A 49 -9.07 -1.22 -17.67
N ILE A 50 -8.04 -2.06 -17.41
CA ILE A 50 -6.70 -1.59 -17.05
C ILE A 50 -5.99 -1.07 -18.29
N GLN A 51 -5.30 0.06 -18.17
CA GLN A 51 -4.58 0.70 -19.28
C GLN A 51 -3.43 -0.16 -19.80
N ARG A 52 -3.17 -0.06 -21.11
CA ARG A 52 -2.18 -0.91 -21.81
C ARG A 52 -0.73 -0.71 -21.37
N GLU A 53 -0.41 0.45 -20.86
CA GLU A 53 0.91 0.82 -20.36
C GLU A 53 1.23 0.15 -19.02
N ILE A 54 0.23 -0.38 -18.34
CA ILE A 54 0.36 -1.07 -17.06
C ILE A 54 0.64 -2.54 -17.33
N GLY A 55 1.74 -3.05 -16.80
CA GLY A 55 2.07 -4.47 -16.82
C GLY A 55 1.03 -5.29 -16.06
N LEU A 56 0.81 -6.53 -16.47
CA LEU A 56 -0.18 -7.42 -15.86
C LEU A 56 0.47 -8.72 -15.41
N LEU A 57 0.13 -9.15 -14.19
CA LEU A 57 0.41 -10.50 -13.69
C LEU A 57 -0.89 -11.11 -13.17
N ASP A 58 -1.04 -12.42 -13.38
CA ASP A 58 -2.22 -13.14 -12.90
C ASP A 58 -2.12 -13.39 -11.39
N TYR A 59 -3.06 -12.81 -10.64
CA TYR A 59 -3.17 -13.00 -9.19
C TYR A 59 -3.23 -14.47 -8.79
N ASN A 60 -3.88 -15.31 -9.59
CA ASN A 60 -4.05 -16.73 -9.31
C ASN A 60 -2.77 -17.55 -9.50
N GLN A 61 -1.73 -16.96 -10.09
CA GLN A 61 -0.45 -17.61 -10.35
C GLN A 61 0.69 -17.11 -9.46
N ILE A 62 0.45 -16.06 -8.65
CA ILE A 62 1.49 -15.53 -7.78
C ILE A 62 1.65 -16.41 -6.52
N GLY A 63 2.89 -16.66 -6.16
CA GLY A 63 3.29 -17.36 -4.95
C GLY A 63 3.22 -18.89 -5.02
N PRO A 64 3.73 -19.55 -3.96
CA PRO A 64 3.81 -21.01 -3.89
C PRO A 64 2.44 -21.68 -3.81
N ASP A 65 2.27 -22.82 -4.47
CA ASP A 65 1.05 -23.62 -4.38
C ASP A 65 0.76 -24.07 -2.94
N SER A 66 1.82 -24.27 -2.13
CA SER A 66 1.70 -24.60 -0.70
C SER A 66 0.95 -23.55 0.11
N TRP A 67 0.94 -22.29 -0.33
CA TRP A 67 0.19 -21.24 0.36
C TRP A 67 -1.30 -21.27 0.04
N ARG A 68 -1.69 -21.84 -1.09
CA ARG A 68 -3.08 -21.88 -1.57
C ARG A 68 -3.98 -22.84 -0.79
N VAL A 69 -3.40 -23.77 -0.04
CA VAL A 69 -4.16 -24.68 0.84
C VAL A 69 -4.78 -23.97 2.05
N TYR A 70 -4.30 -22.75 2.37
CA TYR A 70 -4.85 -21.97 3.46
C TYR A 70 -6.00 -21.09 2.96
N PRO A 71 -7.06 -20.89 3.77
CA PRO A 71 -8.15 -20.01 3.41
C PRO A 71 -7.63 -18.61 3.06
N GLN A 72 -8.11 -18.04 1.97
CA GLN A 72 -7.86 -16.64 1.65
C GLN A 72 -8.47 -15.75 2.73
N ASN A 73 -7.73 -14.76 3.16
CA ASN A 73 -8.18 -13.75 4.09
C ASN A 73 -8.01 -12.37 3.43
N GLN A 74 -9.12 -11.69 3.20
CA GLN A 74 -9.14 -10.38 2.55
C GLN A 74 -8.29 -9.32 3.27
N ILE A 75 -8.04 -9.51 4.57
CA ILE A 75 -7.23 -8.59 5.39
C ILE A 75 -5.75 -8.99 5.36
N PHE A 76 -5.46 -10.28 5.23
CA PHE A 76 -4.10 -10.78 5.12
C PHE A 76 -3.80 -11.16 3.66
N THR A 77 -3.48 -10.17 2.85
CA THR A 77 -3.03 -10.35 1.47
C THR A 77 -1.59 -10.88 1.48
N ARG A 78 -1.45 -12.16 1.82
CA ARG A 78 -0.15 -12.85 1.92
C ARG A 78 0.60 -12.88 0.59
N GLU A 79 -0.12 -12.77 -0.51
CA GLU A 79 0.40 -12.73 -1.87
C GLU A 79 1.38 -11.55 -2.07
N LYS A 80 1.22 -10.47 -1.32
CA LYS A 80 2.18 -9.36 -1.29
C LYS A 80 3.58 -9.80 -0.85
N LEU A 81 3.67 -10.78 0.04
CA LEU A 81 4.95 -11.30 0.53
C LEU A 81 5.74 -12.05 -0.56
N CYS A 82 5.05 -12.54 -1.61
CA CYS A 82 5.69 -13.18 -2.75
C CYS A 82 6.51 -12.21 -3.60
N LEU A 83 6.23 -10.90 -3.50
CA LEU A 83 7.02 -9.89 -4.19
C LEU A 83 8.45 -9.79 -3.67
N PHE A 84 8.70 -10.22 -2.43
CA PHE A 84 10.05 -10.25 -1.87
C PHE A 84 10.95 -11.34 -2.47
N ASP A 85 10.35 -12.34 -3.14
CA ASP A 85 11.04 -13.41 -3.89
C ASP A 85 11.35 -13.04 -5.35
N LEU A 86 10.95 -11.84 -5.80
CA LEU A 86 11.19 -11.44 -7.19
C LEU A 86 12.65 -11.12 -7.44
N ASP A 87 13.29 -11.92 -8.30
CA ASP A 87 14.65 -11.67 -8.80
C ASP A 87 14.62 -10.63 -9.94
N ILE A 88 14.34 -9.38 -9.57
CA ILE A 88 14.32 -8.24 -10.46
C ILE A 88 15.32 -7.20 -9.94
N PRO A 89 16.23 -6.69 -10.81
CA PRO A 89 17.20 -5.69 -10.40
C PRO A 89 16.55 -4.34 -10.06
N GLY A 90 17.19 -3.59 -9.17
CA GLY A 90 16.75 -2.26 -8.75
C GLY A 90 15.77 -2.26 -7.60
N THR A 91 15.26 -1.08 -7.32
CA THR A 91 14.28 -0.87 -6.26
C THR A 91 12.91 -1.42 -6.65
N LYS A 92 12.30 -2.13 -5.75
CA LYS A 92 10.94 -2.68 -5.86
C LYS A 92 10.04 -2.00 -4.85
N GLY A 93 8.76 -1.83 -5.20
CA GLY A 93 7.77 -1.32 -4.26
C GLY A 93 6.37 -1.79 -4.58
N TRP A 94 5.51 -1.90 -3.57
CA TRP A 94 4.08 -2.00 -3.82
C TRP A 94 3.31 -0.85 -3.17
N ILE A 95 2.19 -0.53 -3.78
CA ILE A 95 1.30 0.55 -3.36
C ILE A 95 -0.12 0.01 -3.41
N ASP A 96 -0.85 0.16 -2.31
CA ASP A 96 -2.26 -0.23 -2.23
C ASP A 96 -3.15 0.74 -3.02
N LEU A 97 -4.30 0.25 -3.46
CA LEU A 97 -5.22 1.02 -4.31
C LEU A 97 -5.97 2.14 -3.56
N ASP A 98 -6.00 2.08 -2.23
CA ASP A 98 -6.59 3.10 -1.36
C ASP A 98 -5.54 4.11 -0.83
N VAL A 99 -4.49 4.32 -1.61
CA VAL A 99 -3.43 5.30 -1.38
C VAL A 99 -3.56 6.45 -2.38
N LEU A 100 -3.60 7.67 -1.89
CA LEU A 100 -3.57 8.89 -2.70
C LEU A 100 -2.19 9.52 -2.64
N ILE A 101 -1.51 9.60 -3.78
CA ILE A 101 -0.24 10.33 -3.93
C ILE A 101 -0.59 11.72 -4.45
N HIS A 102 -0.28 12.77 -3.70
CA HIS A 102 -0.62 14.15 -4.05
C HIS A 102 0.58 15.12 -3.96
N GLY A 103 1.73 14.63 -3.53
CA GLY A 103 2.98 15.39 -3.53
C GLY A 103 4.11 14.63 -4.22
N ASP A 104 5.19 15.33 -4.56
CA ASP A 104 6.36 14.74 -5.21
C ASP A 104 7.03 13.70 -4.29
N ILE A 105 7.06 12.45 -4.75
CA ILE A 105 7.67 11.31 -4.06
C ILE A 105 9.05 10.94 -4.62
N THR A 106 9.57 11.68 -5.57
CA THR A 106 10.82 11.35 -6.29
C THR A 106 11.97 11.08 -5.32
N GLU A 107 12.20 11.95 -4.35
CA GLU A 107 13.26 11.79 -3.35
C GLU A 107 13.03 10.59 -2.45
N MET A 108 11.77 10.33 -2.07
CA MET A 108 11.41 9.18 -1.24
C MET A 108 11.82 7.86 -1.90
N VAL A 109 11.53 7.70 -3.20
CA VAL A 109 11.66 6.42 -3.91
C VAL A 109 13.00 6.23 -4.64
N SER A 110 13.82 7.27 -4.74
CA SER A 110 15.15 7.23 -5.40
C SER A 110 16.31 6.90 -4.46
N ARG A 111 16.05 6.77 -3.18
CA ARG A 111 17.07 6.44 -2.17
C ARG A 111 17.43 4.95 -2.17
N ASP A 112 18.54 4.61 -1.52
CA ASP A 112 18.90 3.22 -1.27
C ASP A 112 18.06 2.64 -0.12
N PHE A 113 17.59 1.39 -0.31
CA PHE A 113 16.77 0.66 0.66
C PHE A 113 17.54 -0.52 1.25
N GLU A 114 18.36 -0.26 2.26
CA GLU A 114 19.10 -1.31 2.99
C GLU A 114 18.15 -2.30 3.70
N LYS A 115 16.95 -1.83 4.05
CA LYS A 115 15.88 -2.62 4.68
C LYS A 115 14.56 -2.33 3.99
N PRO A 116 13.63 -3.29 3.95
CA PRO A 116 12.28 -3.01 3.47
C PRO A 116 11.64 -1.92 4.35
N THR A 117 11.17 -0.87 3.68
CA THR A 117 10.67 0.36 4.30
C THR A 117 9.15 0.40 4.23
N PHE A 118 8.52 0.50 5.37
CA PHE A 118 7.08 0.50 5.59
C PHE A 118 6.59 1.85 6.10
N ILE A 119 5.29 2.01 6.25
CA ILE A 119 4.71 3.17 6.91
C ILE A 119 4.69 2.92 8.42
N LEU A 120 5.11 3.92 9.19
CA LEU A 120 4.92 3.97 10.62
C LEU A 120 3.53 4.55 10.93
N ASN A 121 2.69 3.77 11.59
CA ASN A 121 1.36 4.21 12.03
C ASN A 121 1.47 5.15 13.23
N HIS A 122 2.10 6.32 13.07
CA HIS A 122 2.28 7.28 14.16
C HIS A 122 0.95 7.80 14.73
N TRP A 123 -0.12 7.88 13.93
CA TRP A 123 -1.48 8.22 14.37
C TRP A 123 -2.10 7.21 15.34
N ASN A 124 -1.56 5.99 15.43
CA ASN A 124 -1.96 4.99 16.43
C ASN A 124 -1.13 5.08 17.72
N MET A 125 0.02 5.75 17.67
CA MET A 125 0.94 5.86 18.80
C MET A 125 0.39 6.82 19.85
N GLY A 126 0.05 6.30 21.04
CA GLY A 126 -0.44 7.10 22.15
C GLY A 126 -1.93 7.47 22.10
N ASN A 127 -2.64 7.09 21.06
CA ASN A 127 -4.07 7.34 20.97
C ASN A 127 -4.85 6.30 21.78
N LYS A 128 -5.30 6.68 22.99
CA LYS A 128 -6.14 5.84 23.85
C LYS A 128 -7.45 5.40 23.19
N ASN A 129 -7.87 6.06 22.10
CA ASN A 129 -9.08 5.73 21.35
C ASN A 129 -8.81 4.69 20.24
N SER A 130 -7.57 4.45 19.84
CA SER A 130 -7.21 3.39 18.90
C SER A 130 -7.59 1.99 19.43
N PHE A 131 -7.63 1.84 20.74
CA PHE A 131 -8.14 0.65 21.43
C PHE A 131 -9.58 0.27 21.08
N LYS A 132 -10.42 1.24 20.73
CA LYS A 132 -11.85 0.99 20.46
C LYS A 132 -12.11 0.44 19.05
N TRP A 133 -11.29 0.79 18.07
CA TRP A 133 -11.53 0.42 16.67
C TRP A 133 -10.94 -0.91 16.26
N PHE A 134 -9.82 -1.31 16.82
CA PHE A 134 -9.09 -2.52 16.41
C PHE A 134 -9.18 -3.69 17.40
N GLY A 135 -10.02 -3.58 18.42
CA GLY A 135 -10.15 -4.57 19.48
C GLY A 135 -9.01 -4.52 20.50
N LYS A 136 -9.19 -5.18 21.62
CA LYS A 136 -8.19 -5.22 22.71
C LYS A 136 -6.82 -5.63 22.16
N GLY A 137 -5.82 -4.75 22.25
CA GLY A 137 -4.42 -5.07 22.04
C GLY A 137 -3.89 -4.85 20.63
N SER A 138 -4.41 -3.91 19.85
CA SER A 138 -3.83 -3.60 18.54
C SER A 138 -2.84 -2.43 18.58
N ASP A 139 -1.69 -2.65 19.21
CA ASP A 139 -0.55 -1.72 19.15
C ASP A 139 0.22 -1.86 17.82
N CYS A 140 -0.46 -2.12 16.70
CA CYS A 140 0.20 -2.30 15.44
C CYS A 140 0.70 -0.97 14.90
N HIS A 141 2.02 -0.79 14.90
CA HIS A 141 2.67 0.42 14.40
C HIS A 141 3.13 0.29 12.94
N VAL A 142 2.96 -0.84 12.30
CA VAL A 142 3.30 -1.08 10.90
C VAL A 142 2.05 -0.96 10.04
N ASN A 143 2.20 -0.28 8.90
CA ASN A 143 1.23 -0.30 7.81
C ASN A 143 1.94 -0.63 6.50
N SER A 144 1.37 -1.54 5.72
CA SER A 144 1.97 -2.10 4.51
C SER A 144 1.35 -1.55 3.21
N SER A 145 0.73 -0.38 3.24
CA SER A 145 0.08 0.17 2.05
C SER A 145 1.03 0.84 1.06
N PHE A 146 2.25 1.20 1.49
CA PHE A 146 3.28 1.83 0.66
C PHE A 146 4.66 1.32 1.11
N VAL A 147 5.19 0.33 0.39
CA VAL A 147 6.38 -0.43 0.80
C VAL A 147 7.41 -0.46 -0.30
N PHE A 148 8.69 -0.22 0.07
CA PHE A 148 9.81 -0.22 -0.87
C PHE A 148 11.00 -1.02 -0.33
N TRP A 149 11.74 -1.70 -1.23
CA TRP A 149 12.91 -2.51 -0.89
C TRP A 149 13.82 -2.73 -2.10
N GLN A 150 15.06 -3.09 -1.85
CA GLN A 150 15.99 -3.62 -2.86
C GLN A 150 16.23 -5.11 -2.65
N ASP A 151 16.58 -5.51 -1.42
CA ASP A 151 16.75 -6.89 -1.03
C ASP A 151 15.95 -7.18 0.26
N ALA A 152 15.00 -8.11 0.17
CA ALA A 152 14.20 -8.54 1.29
C ALA A 152 13.76 -10.02 1.16
N GLN A 153 14.48 -10.83 0.37
CA GLN A 153 14.22 -12.26 0.17
C GLN A 153 14.02 -13.00 1.50
N TRP A 154 14.76 -12.62 2.53
CA TRP A 154 14.66 -13.21 3.87
C TRP A 154 13.23 -13.17 4.44
N LEU A 155 12.40 -12.18 4.04
CA LEU A 155 11.04 -12.05 4.55
C LEU A 155 10.11 -13.08 3.89
N PHE A 156 10.32 -13.34 2.60
CA PHE A 156 9.65 -14.44 1.90
C PHE A 156 10.08 -15.79 2.50
N ASP A 157 11.38 -16.05 2.61
CA ASP A 157 11.93 -17.31 3.14
C ASP A 157 11.42 -17.61 4.55
N TYR A 158 11.42 -16.61 5.42
CA TYR A 158 10.88 -16.74 6.78
C TYR A 158 9.38 -17.09 6.74
N THR A 159 8.63 -16.45 5.86
CA THR A 159 7.19 -16.71 5.73
C THR A 159 6.93 -18.10 5.21
N ASP A 160 7.64 -18.52 4.16
CA ASP A 160 7.44 -19.82 3.53
C ASP A 160 7.73 -20.97 4.50
N VAL A 161 8.83 -20.90 5.23
CA VAL A 161 9.18 -21.91 6.26
C VAL A 161 8.16 -21.96 7.41
N ASN A 162 7.55 -20.82 7.76
CA ASN A 162 6.63 -20.71 8.90
C ASN A 162 5.16 -20.57 8.50
N GLN A 163 4.81 -20.75 7.21
CA GLN A 163 3.53 -20.43 6.61
C GLN A 163 2.32 -20.94 7.42
N GLN A 164 2.32 -22.19 7.84
CA GLN A 164 1.23 -22.77 8.61
C GLN A 164 0.94 -21.97 9.89
N LYS A 165 1.97 -21.75 10.70
CA LYS A 165 1.84 -20.99 11.94
C LYS A 165 1.38 -19.55 11.68
N LEU A 166 1.97 -18.88 10.70
CA LEU A 166 1.74 -17.49 10.43
C LEU A 166 0.32 -17.24 9.89
N PHE A 167 -0.12 -18.03 8.92
CA PHE A 167 -1.43 -17.84 8.28
C PHE A 167 -2.61 -18.21 9.19
N PHE A 168 -2.40 -19.08 10.18
CA PHE A 168 -3.41 -19.33 11.21
C PHE A 168 -3.38 -18.33 12.37
N THR A 169 -2.22 -17.75 12.66
CA THR A 169 -2.07 -16.83 13.81
C THR A 169 -2.50 -15.42 13.48
N TYR A 170 -2.12 -14.91 12.30
CA TYR A 170 -2.34 -13.52 11.93
C TYR A 170 -3.48 -13.37 10.92
N LYS A 171 -4.33 -12.37 11.17
CA LYS A 171 -5.43 -12.00 10.28
C LYS A 171 -5.12 -10.80 9.40
N SER A 172 -3.98 -10.13 9.60
CA SER A 172 -3.55 -9.00 8.80
C SER A 172 -2.05 -9.05 8.59
N LEU A 173 -1.62 -8.61 7.39
CA LEU A 173 -0.21 -8.51 7.03
C LEU A 173 0.53 -7.56 7.98
N ASP A 174 -0.07 -6.41 8.30
CA ASP A 174 0.51 -5.43 9.22
C ASP A 174 0.80 -6.02 10.60
N LYS A 175 -0.16 -6.77 11.16
CA LYS A 175 0.04 -7.45 12.46
C LYS A 175 1.12 -8.50 12.39
N TYR A 176 1.19 -9.27 11.29
CA TYR A 176 2.27 -10.23 11.08
C TYR A 176 3.63 -9.53 11.11
N LEU A 177 3.80 -8.49 10.30
CA LEU A 177 5.04 -7.72 10.21
C LEU A 177 5.41 -7.11 11.57
N TYR A 178 4.45 -6.50 12.24
CA TYR A 178 4.66 -5.89 13.54
C TYR A 178 5.10 -6.90 14.60
N TYR A 179 4.34 -7.96 14.84
CA TYR A 179 4.64 -8.91 15.91
C TYR A 179 5.87 -9.77 15.65
N GLN A 180 6.20 -10.05 14.39
CA GLN A 180 7.36 -10.89 14.07
C GLN A 180 8.64 -10.08 13.85
N HIS A 181 8.55 -8.86 13.34
CA HIS A 181 9.73 -8.15 12.83
C HIS A 181 9.99 -6.77 13.44
N TRP A 182 9.01 -6.14 14.08
CA TRP A 182 9.17 -4.80 14.67
C TRP A 182 10.41 -4.66 15.57
N ARG A 183 10.64 -5.65 16.44
CA ARG A 183 11.75 -5.62 17.43
C ARG A 183 13.06 -6.18 16.90
N THR A 184 13.11 -6.60 15.64
CA THR A 184 14.30 -7.27 15.08
C THR A 184 15.27 -6.31 14.40
N ASP A 185 14.94 -5.04 14.33
CA ASP A 185 15.67 -4.02 13.58
C ASP A 185 15.88 -4.38 12.09
N ARG A 186 14.97 -5.18 11.51
CA ARG A 186 15.03 -5.63 10.12
C ARG A 186 14.11 -4.84 9.18
N LEU A 187 13.24 -3.99 9.75
CA LEU A 187 12.35 -3.10 9.00
C LEU A 187 12.82 -1.66 9.15
N ALA A 188 12.62 -0.87 8.10
CA ALA A 188 12.74 0.57 8.13
C ALA A 188 11.36 1.24 7.98
N PHE A 189 11.28 2.52 8.28
CA PHE A 189 10.04 3.28 8.22
C PHE A 189 10.26 4.59 7.49
N TRP A 190 9.21 5.03 6.79
CA TRP A 190 9.17 6.36 6.22
C TRP A 190 9.23 7.41 7.33
N GLU A 191 9.83 8.54 7.03
CA GLU A 191 9.92 9.67 7.94
C GLU A 191 8.51 10.15 8.32
N GLU A 192 8.36 10.54 9.58
CA GLU A 192 7.12 11.10 10.09
C GLU A 192 6.75 12.37 9.30
N GLY A 193 5.49 12.50 8.94
CA GLY A 193 4.97 13.63 8.20
C GLY A 193 4.86 13.41 6.67
N LEU A 194 5.62 12.48 6.08
CA LEU A 194 5.53 12.21 4.62
C LEU A 194 4.26 11.46 4.23
N VAL A 195 3.79 10.57 5.11
CA VAL A 195 2.60 9.75 4.91
C VAL A 195 1.64 9.98 6.07
N ASP A 196 0.39 10.25 5.77
CA ASP A 196 -0.63 10.46 6.78
C ASP A 196 -1.89 9.63 6.51
N ASN A 197 -2.79 9.56 7.49
CA ASN A 197 -4.04 8.82 7.40
C ASN A 197 -5.22 9.76 7.50
N PHE A 198 -6.07 9.75 6.49
CA PHE A 198 -7.20 10.66 6.37
C PHE A 198 -8.16 10.60 7.57
N ASN A 199 -8.38 9.42 8.16
CA ASN A 199 -9.33 9.25 9.25
C ASN A 199 -8.82 9.68 10.62
N PHE A 200 -7.50 9.79 10.79
CA PHE A 200 -6.88 9.92 12.10
C PHE A 200 -6.11 11.23 12.29
N SER A 201 -5.85 11.94 11.20
CA SER A 201 -5.13 13.21 11.25
C SER A 201 -6.07 14.40 11.31
N ASP A 202 -5.62 15.50 11.90
CA ASP A 202 -6.38 16.75 11.91
C ASP A 202 -6.44 17.34 10.49
N PRO A 203 -7.62 17.74 10.02
CA PRO A 203 -7.74 18.44 8.72
C PRO A 203 -7.11 19.85 8.82
N PRO A 204 -6.69 20.43 7.69
CA PRO A 204 -6.64 19.86 6.34
C PRO A 204 -5.27 19.27 6.01
N HIS A 205 -5.21 18.00 5.68
CA HIS A 205 -3.98 17.31 5.28
C HIS A 205 -3.32 17.94 4.05
N ILE A 206 -4.12 18.45 3.14
CA ILE A 206 -3.65 19.03 1.87
C ILE A 206 -2.87 20.33 2.04
N GLU A 207 -3.10 21.06 3.14
CA GLU A 207 -2.36 22.29 3.44
C GLU A 207 -0.98 22.01 4.03
N ARG A 208 -0.69 20.75 4.33
CA ARG A 208 0.60 20.32 4.82
C ARG A 208 1.50 19.95 3.65
N GLU A 209 2.39 20.85 3.28
CA GLU A 209 3.35 20.66 2.17
C GLU A 209 4.30 19.46 2.39
N ASP A 210 4.50 19.05 3.63
CA ASP A 210 5.33 17.91 4.00
C ASP A 210 4.63 16.57 3.69
N VAL A 211 3.29 16.48 3.77
CA VAL A 211 2.55 15.26 3.44
C VAL A 211 2.52 15.04 1.93
N LYS A 212 3.00 13.90 1.48
CA LYS A 212 3.05 13.50 0.07
C LYS A 212 2.01 12.44 -0.28
N ILE A 213 1.61 11.67 0.72
CA ILE A 213 0.75 10.49 0.56
C ILE A 213 -0.30 10.47 1.66
N THR A 214 -1.55 10.22 1.28
CA THR A 214 -2.66 10.03 2.23
C THR A 214 -3.28 8.64 2.06
N LEU A 215 -3.47 7.96 3.18
CA LEU A 215 -4.07 6.63 3.26
C LEU A 215 -5.56 6.72 3.61
N PHE A 216 -6.37 5.87 2.98
CA PHE A 216 -7.82 5.76 3.21
C PHE A 216 -8.24 4.41 3.80
N ASN A 217 -7.41 3.76 4.59
CA ASN A 217 -7.53 2.38 5.09
C ASN A 217 -8.94 1.90 5.46
N THR A 218 -9.81 2.79 5.91
CA THR A 218 -11.20 2.44 6.30
C THR A 218 -12.25 3.20 5.52
N SER A 219 -11.84 4.14 4.65
CA SER A 219 -12.73 5.07 3.96
C SER A 219 -12.91 4.73 2.48
N HIS A 220 -12.64 3.47 2.07
CA HIS A 220 -12.87 3.02 0.70
C HIS A 220 -14.31 3.26 0.21
N ILE A 221 -15.28 3.29 1.12
CA ILE A 221 -16.68 3.62 0.82
C ILE A 221 -16.80 5.03 0.25
N ILE A 222 -16.06 5.98 0.82
CA ILE A 222 -16.03 7.37 0.37
C ILE A 222 -15.45 7.47 -1.05
N ILE A 223 -14.36 6.74 -1.30
CA ILE A 223 -13.70 6.72 -2.62
C ILE A 223 -14.58 6.03 -3.67
N GLN A 224 -15.36 5.01 -3.30
CA GLN A 224 -16.28 4.32 -4.20
C GLN A 224 -17.57 5.11 -4.51
N GLY A 225 -17.76 6.27 -3.94
CA GLY A 225 -18.89 7.15 -4.26
C GLY A 225 -20.20 6.80 -3.57
N MET A 226 -20.23 5.79 -2.69
CA MET A 226 -21.47 5.46 -1.97
C MET A 226 -21.83 6.45 -0.88
N ASP A 227 -20.81 7.17 -0.36
CA ASP A 227 -20.97 8.18 0.69
C ASP A 227 -20.31 9.52 0.32
N ILE A 228 -20.08 9.79 -0.97
CA ILE A 228 -19.52 11.07 -1.42
C ILE A 228 -20.39 12.23 -0.92
N GLU A 229 -21.71 12.13 -1.02
CA GLU A 229 -22.60 13.18 -0.53
C GLU A 229 -22.48 13.41 0.98
N ALA A 230 -22.38 12.34 1.77
CA ALA A 230 -22.18 12.48 3.22
C ALA A 230 -20.79 13.03 3.55
N TYR A 231 -19.81 12.74 2.72
CA TYR A 231 -18.45 13.23 2.87
C TYR A 231 -18.31 14.70 2.42
N GLU A 232 -18.94 15.06 1.31
CA GLU A 232 -19.03 16.45 0.84
C GLU A 232 -19.70 17.38 1.85
N LEU A 233 -20.59 16.83 2.69
CA LEU A 233 -21.28 17.55 3.76
C LEU A 233 -20.45 17.67 5.06
N ASP A 234 -19.33 16.96 5.18
CA ASP A 234 -18.43 17.13 6.32
C ASP A 234 -17.50 18.35 6.10
N GLU A 235 -18.01 19.51 6.44
CA GLU A 235 -17.29 20.79 6.33
C GLU A 235 -15.93 20.81 7.07
N THR A 236 -15.73 19.90 8.02
CA THR A 236 -14.49 19.83 8.80
C THR A 236 -13.36 19.12 8.06
N LYS A 237 -13.70 18.25 7.10
CA LYS A 237 -12.73 17.43 6.36
C LYS A 237 -12.47 17.87 4.93
N GLY A 238 -13.39 18.70 4.38
CA GLY A 238 -13.30 19.19 3.01
C GLY A 238 -13.51 18.11 1.95
N MET A 239 -13.62 18.55 0.69
CA MET A 239 -13.86 17.68 -0.49
C MET A 239 -12.56 17.23 -1.18
N TRP A 240 -11.43 17.70 -0.75
CA TRP A 240 -10.17 17.60 -1.46
C TRP A 240 -9.72 16.19 -1.88
N PRO A 241 -9.96 15.11 -1.11
CA PRO A 241 -9.50 13.78 -1.54
C PRO A 241 -10.20 13.33 -2.81
N TYR A 242 -11.50 13.64 -2.94
CA TYR A 242 -12.27 13.33 -4.13
C TYR A 242 -11.80 14.16 -5.33
N GLU A 243 -11.60 15.47 -5.14
CA GLU A 243 -11.09 16.36 -6.19
C GLU A 243 -9.73 15.91 -6.69
N TYR A 244 -8.80 15.59 -5.78
CA TYR A 244 -7.49 15.06 -6.17
C TYR A 244 -7.61 13.73 -6.90
N TRP A 245 -8.45 12.84 -6.41
CA TRP A 245 -8.62 11.54 -7.00
C TRP A 245 -9.28 11.61 -8.39
N THR A 246 -10.23 12.52 -8.61
CA THR A 246 -10.86 12.74 -9.92
C THR A 246 -9.95 13.46 -10.92
N ASN A 247 -9.01 14.30 -10.46
CA ASN A 247 -8.02 14.94 -11.33
C ASN A 247 -7.09 13.96 -12.04
N TYR A 248 -7.00 12.71 -11.56
CA TYR A 248 -6.30 11.62 -12.24
C TYR A 248 -7.22 10.84 -13.20
N GLU A 249 -8.39 11.36 -13.51
CA GLU A 249 -9.23 10.77 -14.56
C GLU A 249 -8.51 10.84 -15.90
N THR A 250 -8.52 9.69 -16.54
CA THR A 250 -7.89 9.50 -17.84
C THR A 250 -8.79 10.04 -18.93
N ASN A 251 -8.33 11.03 -19.65
CA ASN A 251 -8.88 11.37 -20.96
C ASN A 251 -8.49 10.31 -22.00
#